data_2d4879474483830539577200979d2616
#
_entry.id   2d4879474483830539577200979d2616
#
_cell.length_a   1.000
_cell.length_b   1.000
_cell.length_c   1.000
_cell.angle_alpha   90.00
_cell.angle_beta   90.00
_cell.angle_gamma   90.00
#
_symmetry.space_group_name_H-M   'P 1'
#
loop_
_entity.id
_entity.type
_entity.pdbx_description
1 polymer ?
#
loop_
_entity_poly.entity_id
_entity_poly.type
_entity_poly.pdbx_seq_one_letter_code
_entity_poly.pdbx_strand_id
1 'polypeptide(L)'
;MKRHYFIILTTILVLIMGCATPRINIFSVTPDPLKEYTLEGTGADKILLIPIYGLISDNPKKGLITATPSLVEQVVSQINKAQKDKQIKAVLFKINSPGGTITASDLLYHEISAYKEKTGSKIVISMMDLATSGAYYMSLPADIIMAHPTTITGSVGVISLQPKVKGLMDK
;
A
#
# COMPACT_ATOMS: atom_id res chain seq x y z
N MET A 1 -1.54 66.54 5.87
CA MET A 1 -2.55 65.64 5.31
C MET A 1 -1.97 64.63 4.30
N LYS A 2 -1.23 65.00 3.27
CA LYS A 2 -0.67 64.08 2.24
C LYS A 2 0.20 62.95 2.80
N ARG A 3 0.96 63.21 3.88
CA ARG A 3 1.87 62.20 4.51
C ARG A 3 1.13 61.07 5.22
N HIS A 4 -0.04 61.33 5.81
CA HIS A 4 -0.89 60.32 6.45
C HIS A 4 -1.59 59.43 5.44
N TYR A 5 -2.07 59.98 4.33
CA TYR A 5 -2.65 59.22 3.24
C TYR A 5 -1.63 58.26 2.60
N PHE A 6 -0.37 58.70 2.48
CA PHE A 6 0.71 57.84 1.95
C PHE A 6 1.02 56.67 2.88
N ILE A 7 1.04 56.91 4.20
CA ILE A 7 1.26 55.85 5.21
C ILE A 7 0.09 54.86 5.21
N ILE A 8 -1.14 55.33 5.17
CA ILE A 8 -2.33 54.47 5.12
C ILE A 8 -2.34 53.63 3.84
N LEU A 9 -2.02 54.23 2.69
CA LEU A 9 -1.98 53.53 1.41
C LEU A 9 -0.90 52.42 1.38
N THR A 10 0.28 52.71 1.92
CA THR A 10 1.36 51.68 2.01
C THR A 10 1.01 50.56 2.99
N THR A 11 0.34 50.87 4.10
CA THR A 11 -0.11 49.84 5.06
C THR A 11 -1.16 48.95 4.45
N ILE A 12 -2.13 49.53 3.70
CA ILE A 12 -3.14 48.75 2.99
C ILE A 12 -2.51 47.86 1.89
N LEU A 13 -1.53 48.40 1.15
CA LEU A 13 -0.81 47.63 0.11
C LEU A 13 -0.05 46.45 0.68
N VAL A 14 0.61 46.62 1.85
CA VAL A 14 1.31 45.52 2.56
C VAL A 14 0.32 44.46 3.09
N LEU A 15 -0.84 44.86 3.55
CA LEU A 15 -1.90 43.94 4.01
C LEU A 15 -2.53 43.15 2.86
N ILE A 16 -2.63 43.71 1.67
CA ILE A 16 -3.17 43.03 0.49
C ILE A 16 -2.14 42.03 -0.10
N MET A 17 -0.84 42.31 0.00
CA MET A 17 0.23 41.38 -0.41
C MET A 17 0.41 40.21 0.55
N GLY A 18 -0.13 40.28 1.76
CA GLY A 18 0.01 39.23 2.79
C GLY A 18 -0.79 37.93 2.54
N CYS A 19 -1.62 37.86 1.50
CA CYS A 19 -2.42 36.65 1.22
C CYS A 19 -1.77 35.64 0.25
N ALA A 20 -0.59 35.92 -0.29
CA ALA A 20 0.19 34.94 -1.03
C ALA A 20 1.15 34.25 -0.05
N THR A 21 0.65 33.33 0.79
CA THR A 21 1.53 32.43 1.52
C THR A 21 2.28 31.59 0.50
N PRO A 22 3.61 31.75 0.34
CA PRO A 22 4.37 30.79 -0.42
C PRO A 22 4.13 29.44 0.26
N ARG A 23 3.57 28.46 -0.44
CA ARG A 23 3.53 27.08 0.02
C ARG A 23 4.98 26.60 -0.01
N ILE A 24 5.71 26.87 1.06
CA ILE A 24 7.02 26.27 1.28
C ILE A 24 6.72 24.81 1.60
N ASN A 25 6.72 23.96 0.58
CA ASN A 25 6.75 22.51 0.76
C ASN A 25 8.14 22.15 1.31
N ILE A 26 8.32 22.33 2.61
CA ILE A 26 9.56 21.96 3.31
C ILE A 26 9.75 20.44 3.28
N PHE A 27 8.67 19.71 3.10
CA PHE A 27 8.65 18.25 2.89
C PHE A 27 7.64 17.93 1.80
N SER A 28 8.03 18.02 0.54
CA SER A 28 7.32 17.32 -0.52
C SER A 28 7.69 15.84 -0.37
N VAL A 29 6.99 15.14 0.51
CA VAL A 29 6.85 13.70 0.37
C VAL A 29 5.81 13.49 -0.72
N THR A 30 6.16 13.84 -1.96
CA THR A 30 5.62 13.11 -3.08
C THR A 30 6.10 11.68 -2.85
N PRO A 31 5.21 10.67 -2.79
CA PRO A 31 5.67 9.30 -2.85
C PRO A 31 6.54 9.24 -4.10
N ASP A 32 7.83 9.00 -3.89
CA ASP A 32 8.79 8.83 -4.97
C ASP A 32 8.18 7.81 -5.92
N PRO A 33 8.06 8.08 -7.22
CA PRO A 33 7.48 7.13 -8.13
C PRO A 33 8.22 5.83 -7.90
N LEU A 34 7.52 4.76 -7.55
CA LEU A 34 8.01 3.46 -7.08
C LEU A 34 9.34 3.12 -7.74
N LYS A 35 10.45 3.39 -7.01
CA LYS A 35 11.78 3.25 -7.56
C LYS A 35 12.14 1.77 -7.57
N GLU A 36 12.54 1.27 -8.73
CA GLU A 36 12.98 -0.09 -8.89
C GLU A 36 14.45 -0.20 -8.45
N TYR A 37 14.76 -1.22 -7.66
CA TYR A 37 16.11 -1.52 -7.22
C TYR A 37 16.48 -2.93 -7.67
N THR A 38 17.59 -3.08 -8.37
CA THR A 38 18.14 -4.38 -8.69
C THR A 38 18.78 -4.97 -7.44
N LEU A 39 18.25 -6.11 -6.98
CA LEU A 39 18.81 -6.84 -5.84
C LEU A 39 19.95 -7.75 -6.29
N GLU A 40 19.77 -8.44 -7.42
CA GLU A 40 20.72 -9.40 -7.95
C GLU A 40 20.51 -9.61 -9.45
N GLY A 41 21.56 -10.03 -10.16
CA GLY A 41 21.52 -10.38 -11.57
C GLY A 41 21.77 -9.22 -12.54
N THR A 42 22.14 -9.61 -13.79
CA THR A 42 22.45 -8.67 -14.89
C THR A 42 21.70 -9.00 -16.18
N GLY A 43 20.74 -9.94 -16.10
CA GLY A 43 19.92 -10.37 -17.24
C GLY A 43 18.96 -9.30 -17.73
N ALA A 44 18.51 -9.42 -18.97
CA ALA A 44 17.49 -8.54 -19.53
C ALA A 44 16.09 -8.85 -18.98
N ASP A 45 15.78 -10.11 -18.74
CA ASP A 45 14.52 -10.53 -18.13
C ASP A 45 14.58 -10.34 -16.61
N LYS A 46 13.44 -9.92 -16.03
CA LYS A 46 13.33 -9.55 -14.62
C LYS A 46 12.36 -10.45 -13.86
N ILE A 47 12.67 -10.66 -12.60
CA ILE A 47 11.74 -11.18 -11.59
C ILE A 47 11.48 -10.05 -10.60
N LEU A 48 10.22 -9.61 -10.52
CA LEU A 48 9.84 -8.57 -9.57
C LEU A 48 9.55 -9.19 -8.20
N LEU A 49 10.22 -8.69 -7.16
CA LEU A 49 9.94 -9.04 -5.77
C LEU A 49 9.02 -8.01 -5.14
N ILE A 50 7.84 -8.45 -4.69
CA ILE A 50 6.88 -7.63 -3.93
C ILE A 50 6.74 -8.19 -2.51
N PRO A 51 7.19 -7.46 -1.48
CA PRO A 51 7.03 -7.88 -0.10
C PRO A 51 5.63 -7.56 0.43
N ILE A 52 5.02 -8.52 1.14
CA ILE A 52 3.74 -8.39 1.83
C ILE A 52 3.99 -8.62 3.32
N TYR A 53 4.02 -7.54 4.11
CA TYR A 53 4.30 -7.59 5.54
C TYR A 53 3.19 -7.00 6.39
N GLY A 54 2.83 -7.70 7.46
CA GLY A 54 1.86 -7.23 8.45
C GLY A 54 0.42 -7.36 7.98
N LEU A 55 -0.48 -6.57 8.57
CA LEU A 55 -1.92 -6.66 8.35
C LEU A 55 -2.31 -6.18 6.94
N ILE A 56 -3.07 -7.00 6.22
CA ILE A 56 -3.65 -6.64 4.91
C ILE A 56 -4.84 -5.73 5.14
N SER A 57 -4.71 -4.47 4.77
CA SER A 57 -5.72 -3.44 4.95
C SER A 57 -5.67 -2.42 3.82
N ASP A 58 -6.81 -1.87 3.47
CA ASP A 58 -6.98 -0.76 2.54
C ASP A 58 -6.94 0.61 3.24
N ASN A 59 -6.82 0.63 4.58
CA ASN A 59 -6.73 1.85 5.34
C ASN A 59 -5.32 2.42 5.34
N PRO A 60 -5.12 3.68 4.90
CA PRO A 60 -3.83 4.36 5.01
C PRO A 60 -3.40 4.50 6.47
N LYS A 61 -2.12 4.33 6.73
CA LYS A 61 -1.56 4.57 8.08
C LYS A 61 -1.34 6.07 8.24
N LYS A 62 -2.10 6.69 9.15
CA LYS A 62 -1.95 8.09 9.50
C LYS A 62 -0.82 8.23 10.53
N GLY A 63 0.30 8.81 10.13
CA GLY A 63 1.32 9.31 11.05
C GLY A 63 0.99 10.75 11.47
N LEU A 64 1.70 11.28 12.47
CA LEU A 64 1.53 12.65 12.96
C LEU A 64 1.80 13.72 11.89
N ILE A 65 2.66 13.43 10.92
CA ILE A 65 3.14 14.40 9.91
C ILE A 65 2.87 13.89 8.49
N THR A 66 2.87 12.57 8.26
CA THR A 66 2.72 11.96 6.94
C THR A 66 1.71 10.83 6.96
N ALA A 67 0.92 10.70 5.89
CA ALA A 67 0.11 9.52 5.65
C ALA A 67 0.90 8.55 4.77
N THR A 68 1.02 7.29 5.18
CA THR A 68 1.59 6.23 4.36
C THR A 68 0.46 5.48 3.66
N PRO A 69 0.57 5.24 2.34
CA PRO A 69 -0.43 4.47 1.61
C PRO A 69 -0.72 3.11 2.28
N SER A 70 -1.93 2.62 2.14
CA SER A 70 -2.31 1.29 2.63
C SER A 70 -1.47 0.19 1.97
N LEU A 71 -1.44 -1.00 2.55
CA LEU A 71 -0.73 -2.14 1.94
C LEU A 71 -1.32 -2.46 0.56
N VAL A 72 -2.64 -2.42 0.43
CA VAL A 72 -3.34 -2.66 -0.85
C VAL A 72 -2.90 -1.64 -1.90
N GLU A 73 -2.94 -0.33 -1.58
CA GLU A 73 -2.51 0.71 -2.51
C GLU A 73 -1.05 0.55 -2.94
N GLN A 74 -0.16 0.17 -2.02
CA GLN A 74 1.25 -0.07 -2.33
C GLN A 74 1.42 -1.23 -3.31
N VAL A 75 0.77 -2.37 -3.04
CA VAL A 75 0.87 -3.57 -3.88
C VAL A 75 0.25 -3.32 -5.25
N VAL A 76 -0.95 -2.74 -5.30
CA VAL A 76 -1.65 -2.42 -6.57
C VAL A 76 -0.82 -1.44 -7.41
N SER A 77 -0.21 -0.44 -6.79
CA SER A 77 0.67 0.51 -7.50
C SER A 77 1.89 -0.19 -8.10
N GLN A 78 2.50 -1.16 -7.39
CA GLN A 78 3.62 -1.96 -7.89
C GLN A 78 3.18 -2.87 -9.04
N ILE A 79 2.04 -3.55 -8.93
CA ILE A 79 1.46 -4.38 -9.98
C ILE A 79 1.16 -3.55 -11.24
N ASN A 80 0.54 -2.38 -11.08
CA ASN A 80 0.23 -1.49 -12.19
C ASN A 80 1.49 -0.96 -12.91
N LYS A 81 2.57 -0.73 -12.18
CA LYS A 81 3.86 -0.39 -12.76
C LYS A 81 4.46 -1.59 -13.49
N ALA A 82 4.45 -2.77 -12.86
CA ALA A 82 4.96 -4.01 -13.41
C ALA A 82 4.27 -4.39 -14.73
N GLN A 83 2.96 -4.15 -14.85
CA GLN A 83 2.18 -4.44 -16.05
C GLN A 83 2.69 -3.71 -17.31
N LYS A 84 3.38 -2.57 -17.12
CA LYS A 84 3.93 -1.77 -18.21
C LYS A 84 5.32 -2.22 -18.65
N ASP A 85 5.99 -3.06 -17.86
CA ASP A 85 7.33 -3.54 -18.13
C ASP A 85 7.31 -4.98 -18.68
N LYS A 86 7.51 -5.12 -19.98
CA LYS A 86 7.53 -6.41 -20.67
C LYS A 86 8.73 -7.29 -20.32
N GLN A 87 9.73 -6.77 -19.64
CA GLN A 87 10.89 -7.53 -19.17
C GLN A 87 10.55 -8.36 -17.91
N ILE A 88 9.49 -8.03 -17.18
CA ILE A 88 9.06 -8.78 -16.01
C ILE A 88 8.38 -10.09 -16.47
N LYS A 89 9.05 -11.22 -16.25
CA LYS A 89 8.58 -12.56 -16.62
C LYS A 89 7.91 -13.28 -15.45
N ALA A 90 8.24 -12.90 -14.23
CA ALA A 90 7.63 -13.44 -13.03
C ALA A 90 7.52 -12.38 -11.94
N VAL A 91 6.54 -12.56 -11.05
CA VAL A 91 6.41 -11.80 -9.80
C VAL A 91 6.52 -12.76 -8.63
N LEU A 92 7.42 -12.46 -7.72
CA LEU A 92 7.60 -13.19 -6.46
C LEU A 92 7.00 -12.35 -5.32
N PHE A 93 5.90 -12.81 -4.73
CA PHE A 93 5.37 -12.24 -3.50
C PHE A 93 6.01 -12.91 -2.30
N LYS A 94 6.75 -12.15 -1.50
CA LYS A 94 7.32 -12.60 -0.23
C LYS A 94 6.38 -12.21 0.90
N ILE A 95 5.71 -13.21 1.50
CA ILE A 95 4.60 -12.99 2.43
C ILE A 95 5.01 -13.30 3.86
N ASN A 96 4.79 -12.33 4.77
CA ASN A 96 4.84 -12.51 6.21
C ASN A 96 3.69 -11.72 6.85
N SER A 97 2.48 -12.31 6.85
CA SER A 97 1.23 -11.62 7.16
C SER A 97 0.23 -12.55 7.85
N PRO A 98 -0.47 -12.08 8.89
CA PRO A 98 -1.58 -12.80 9.50
C PRO A 98 -2.88 -12.75 8.67
N GLY A 99 -2.87 -12.10 7.49
CA GLY A 99 -4.06 -11.75 6.74
C GLY A 99 -4.55 -10.35 7.09
N GLY A 100 -5.86 -10.13 6.97
CA GLY A 100 -6.41 -8.80 7.22
C GLY A 100 -7.90 -8.70 6.98
N THR A 101 -8.37 -7.53 6.52
CA THR A 101 -9.79 -7.35 6.21
C THR A 101 -10.18 -8.18 4.98
N ILE A 102 -11.42 -8.64 4.96
CA ILE A 102 -11.96 -9.49 3.89
C ILE A 102 -11.80 -8.77 2.54
N THR A 103 -12.32 -7.54 2.46
CA THR A 103 -12.27 -6.73 1.24
C THR A 103 -10.85 -6.49 0.74
N ALA A 104 -9.91 -6.13 1.64
CA ALA A 104 -8.52 -5.89 1.23
C ALA A 104 -7.85 -7.15 0.68
N SER A 105 -8.13 -8.30 1.28
CA SER A 105 -7.61 -9.59 0.83
C SER A 105 -8.18 -9.99 -0.53
N ASP A 106 -9.47 -9.76 -0.73
CA ASP A 106 -10.18 -10.03 -1.98
C ASP A 106 -9.71 -9.12 -3.12
N LEU A 107 -9.51 -7.83 -2.84
CA LEU A 107 -8.91 -6.89 -3.79
C LEU A 107 -7.55 -7.37 -4.28
N LEU A 108 -6.66 -7.79 -3.37
CA LEU A 108 -5.35 -8.30 -3.76
C LEU A 108 -5.44 -9.59 -4.58
N TYR A 109 -6.34 -10.51 -4.22
CA TYR A 109 -6.60 -11.71 -5.00
C TYR A 109 -6.98 -11.36 -6.46
N HIS A 110 -7.93 -10.45 -6.64
CA HIS A 110 -8.38 -10.05 -7.97
C HIS A 110 -7.32 -9.28 -8.76
N GLU A 111 -6.57 -8.39 -8.12
CA GLU A 111 -5.49 -7.64 -8.78
C GLU A 111 -4.35 -8.57 -9.25
N ILE A 112 -3.96 -9.55 -8.44
CA ILE A 112 -2.95 -10.54 -8.82
C ILE A 112 -3.46 -11.43 -9.95
N SER A 113 -4.72 -11.89 -9.90
CA SER A 113 -5.36 -12.67 -10.96
C SER A 113 -5.39 -11.90 -12.27
N ALA A 114 -5.87 -10.66 -12.24
CA ALA A 114 -5.95 -9.81 -13.42
C ALA A 114 -4.58 -9.50 -14.03
N TYR A 115 -3.57 -9.27 -13.20
CA TYR A 115 -2.19 -9.08 -13.65
C TYR A 115 -1.67 -10.32 -14.39
N LYS A 116 -1.85 -11.50 -13.79
CA LYS A 116 -1.45 -12.78 -14.38
C LYS A 116 -2.11 -12.99 -15.75
N GLU A 117 -3.41 -12.79 -15.84
CA GLU A 117 -4.19 -12.95 -17.08
C GLU A 117 -3.73 -11.99 -18.18
N LYS A 118 -3.49 -10.72 -17.82
CA LYS A 118 -3.11 -9.69 -18.79
C LYS A 118 -1.67 -9.83 -19.30
N THR A 119 -0.76 -10.26 -18.45
CA THR A 119 0.68 -10.26 -18.78
C THR A 119 1.23 -11.63 -19.15
N GLY A 120 0.57 -12.70 -18.73
CA GLY A 120 1.10 -14.07 -18.81
C GLY A 120 2.30 -14.33 -17.90
N SER A 121 2.68 -13.36 -17.05
CA SER A 121 3.79 -13.51 -16.11
C SER A 121 3.50 -14.57 -15.08
N LYS A 122 4.53 -15.31 -14.67
CA LYS A 122 4.41 -16.32 -13.62
C LYS A 122 4.29 -15.67 -12.26
N ILE A 123 3.39 -16.18 -11.44
CA ILE A 123 3.20 -15.74 -10.05
C ILE A 123 3.74 -16.81 -9.12
N VAL A 124 4.69 -16.40 -8.28
CA VAL A 124 5.31 -17.26 -7.26
C VAL A 124 5.06 -16.64 -5.90
N ILE A 125 4.67 -17.45 -4.94
CA ILE A 125 4.51 -17.07 -3.53
C ILE A 125 5.59 -17.71 -2.70
N SER A 126 6.25 -16.94 -1.86
CA SER A 126 7.15 -17.41 -0.82
C SER A 126 6.60 -17.02 0.55
N MET A 127 6.05 -17.99 1.26
CA MET A 127 5.52 -17.81 2.61
C MET A 127 6.66 -17.88 3.62
N MET A 128 6.80 -16.84 4.43
CA MET A 128 7.82 -16.74 5.49
C MET A 128 7.27 -17.32 6.80
N ASP A 129 7.41 -16.64 7.92
CA ASP A 129 6.97 -17.14 9.23
C ASP A 129 5.45 -17.31 9.30
N LEU A 130 4.71 -16.40 8.67
CA LEU A 130 3.25 -16.33 8.77
C LEU A 130 2.63 -15.99 7.41
N ALA A 131 1.68 -16.80 6.97
CA ALA A 131 0.87 -16.56 5.77
C ALA A 131 -0.53 -17.14 5.96
N THR A 132 -1.36 -16.50 6.81
CA THR A 132 -2.65 -17.03 7.24
C THR A 132 -3.83 -16.22 6.74
N SER A 133 -5.02 -16.82 6.77
CA SER A 133 -6.30 -16.15 6.47
C SER A 133 -6.26 -15.44 5.11
N GLY A 134 -6.50 -14.12 5.07
CA GLY A 134 -6.46 -13.32 3.85
C GLY A 134 -5.12 -13.36 3.11
N ALA A 135 -3.99 -13.59 3.80
CA ALA A 135 -2.68 -13.74 3.16
C ALA A 135 -2.57 -15.06 2.39
N TYR A 136 -3.18 -16.12 2.90
CA TYR A 136 -3.32 -17.37 2.15
C TYR A 136 -4.29 -17.20 0.97
N TYR A 137 -5.43 -16.55 1.20
CA TYR A 137 -6.45 -16.32 0.18
C TYR A 137 -5.90 -15.56 -1.03
N MET A 138 -5.19 -14.45 -0.82
CA MET A 138 -4.58 -13.69 -1.92
C MET A 138 -3.48 -14.46 -2.67
N SER A 139 -2.98 -15.57 -2.11
CA SER A 139 -1.95 -16.40 -2.73
C SER A 139 -2.50 -17.41 -3.75
N LEU A 140 -3.82 -17.65 -3.77
CA LEU A 140 -4.45 -18.67 -4.61
C LEU A 140 -4.25 -18.49 -6.13
N PRO A 141 -4.11 -17.28 -6.70
CA PRO A 141 -3.82 -17.12 -8.12
C PRO A 141 -2.42 -17.58 -8.55
N ALA A 142 -1.53 -17.91 -7.62
CA ALA A 142 -0.15 -18.27 -7.90
C ALA A 142 0.00 -19.54 -8.73
N ASP A 143 1.05 -19.59 -9.56
CA ASP A 143 1.49 -20.82 -10.24
C ASP A 143 2.23 -21.75 -9.29
N ILE A 144 2.96 -21.16 -8.34
CA ILE A 144 3.74 -21.90 -7.33
C ILE A 144 3.59 -21.22 -5.98
N ILE A 145 3.28 -22.01 -4.96
CA ILE A 145 3.30 -21.58 -3.56
C ILE A 145 4.35 -22.38 -2.83
N MET A 146 5.32 -21.68 -2.24
CA MET A 146 6.38 -22.24 -1.41
C MET A 146 6.20 -21.75 0.02
N ALA A 147 6.33 -22.64 0.98
CA ALA A 147 6.32 -22.33 2.40
C ALA A 147 7.60 -22.85 3.06
N HIS A 148 8.15 -22.09 3.99
CA HIS A 148 9.22 -22.61 4.84
C HIS A 148 8.67 -23.73 5.75
N PRO A 149 9.45 -24.74 6.13
CA PRO A 149 8.97 -25.82 6.99
C PRO A 149 8.36 -25.38 8.33
N THR A 150 8.72 -24.19 8.81
CA THR A 150 8.20 -23.59 10.05
C THR A 150 7.08 -22.58 9.81
N THR A 151 6.65 -22.38 8.56
CA THR A 151 5.58 -21.42 8.24
C THR A 151 4.26 -21.81 8.90
N ILE A 152 3.63 -20.87 9.56
CA ILE A 152 2.23 -20.98 10.00
C ILE A 152 1.37 -20.47 8.86
N THR A 153 0.51 -21.35 8.31
CA THR A 153 -0.34 -21.03 7.16
C THR A 153 -1.74 -21.62 7.31
N GLY A 154 -2.62 -21.36 6.35
CA GLY A 154 -4.02 -21.78 6.41
C GLY A 154 -4.88 -20.80 7.23
N SER A 155 -5.65 -21.32 8.20
CA SER A 155 -6.58 -20.50 9.02
C SER A 155 -7.48 -19.58 8.18
N VAL A 156 -7.99 -20.10 7.05
CA VAL A 156 -8.89 -19.34 6.17
C VAL A 156 -10.28 -19.32 6.80
N GLY A 157 -10.74 -18.13 7.16
CA GLY A 157 -12.04 -17.97 7.80
C GLY A 157 -12.35 -16.50 8.09
N VAL A 158 -13.60 -16.25 8.50
CA VAL A 158 -14.08 -14.92 8.89
C VAL A 158 -14.38 -14.92 10.39
N ILE A 159 -13.82 -13.95 11.10
CA ILE A 159 -14.07 -13.75 12.53
C ILE A 159 -14.90 -12.47 12.69
N SER A 160 -16.04 -12.58 13.37
CA SER A 160 -16.82 -11.42 13.82
C SER A 160 -16.90 -11.42 15.35
N LEU A 161 -16.40 -10.34 15.95
CA LEU A 161 -16.44 -10.14 17.39
C LEU A 161 -17.67 -9.30 17.75
N GLN A 162 -18.59 -9.89 18.53
CA GLN A 162 -19.77 -9.19 19.02
C GLN A 162 -19.72 -9.12 20.57
N PRO A 163 -19.34 -7.97 21.14
CA PRO A 163 -19.40 -7.79 22.58
C PRO A 163 -20.87 -7.75 23.04
N LYS A 164 -21.24 -8.60 24.01
CA LYS A 164 -22.56 -8.59 24.66
C LYS A 164 -22.42 -8.03 26.07
N VAL A 165 -23.13 -6.94 26.34
CA VAL A 165 -23.20 -6.33 27.68
C VAL A 165 -24.52 -6.72 28.32
N LYS A 166 -24.61 -7.94 28.86
CA LYS A 166 -25.85 -8.54 29.38
C LYS A 166 -26.54 -7.64 30.40
N GLY A 167 -25.83 -7.08 31.37
CA GLY A 167 -26.42 -6.23 32.40
C GLY A 167 -26.95 -4.87 31.93
N LEU A 168 -26.62 -4.44 30.70
CA LEU A 168 -27.19 -3.24 30.10
C LEU A 168 -28.45 -3.55 29.26
N MET A 169 -28.61 -4.81 28.82
CA MET A 169 -29.74 -5.24 28.01
C MET A 169 -30.93 -5.73 28.87
N ASP A 170 -30.73 -5.96 30.15
CA ASP A 170 -31.75 -6.42 31.09
C ASP A 170 -32.42 -5.23 31.84
N LYS A 171 -32.16 -3.97 31.46
CA LYS A 171 -32.81 -2.73 31.93
C LYS A 171 -33.70 -2.13 30.87
#